data_8db5d5bffc496abb6463c0834ecc80e7
#
_entry.id   8db5d5bffc496abb6463c0834ecc80e7
#
_cell.length_a   1.000
_cell.length_b   1.000
_cell.length_c   1.000
_cell.angle_alpha   90.00
_cell.angle_beta   90.00
_cell.angle_gamma   90.00
#
_symmetry.space_group_name_H-M   'P 1'
#
loop_
_entity.id
_entity.type
_entity.pdbx_description
1 polymer ?
#
loop_
_entity_poly.entity_id
_entity_poly.type
_entity_poly.pdbx_seq_one_letter_code
_entity_poly.pdbx_strand_id
1 'polypeptide(L)'
;RSQSDFISIATPDPSEFIASLMAGCRLNLPIFLGNPGWGTAEWAQVSRLTARVNLQQHRQMIMIPTGGSSGEIKFAIHTWQTLSASVWGFQEFYELENINSVCTLPLYHASGLIQLCRSLLTDGKLFIIDFHELCQDPNALTSQIKIEDYLISLVPTQLAKLLELDSHWLAQFQTILLGGAPPRIELLTRARFANLPLALTYGMTETASQVTSLKPAEFLAGNHSCGLPLPHAKIELVISADEPKSSRQNDRVASIRIQADSLMLGYFPDLNPLTYFEPDDLGSIDKDGYLTILGRNSDKIISGGENIFPIEVVNVIMATGLVADVWVVGLPDRYWGQVVTAIYVENNPPVSAVILAREIAGKISNYKIPKHWVAVDRIPRNSLGKVLTHEIAEIVRDRQPFES
;
A
#
# COMPACT_ATOMS: atom_id res chain seq x y z
N ARG A 1 -15.91 23.07 -31.71
CA ARG A 1 -15.59 22.08 -30.64
C ARG A 1 -14.29 22.57 -30.03
N SER A 2 -14.30 23.07 -28.78
CA SER A 2 -13.06 23.36 -28.04
C SER A 2 -12.30 22.04 -27.91
N GLN A 3 -11.12 21.96 -28.50
CA GLN A 3 -10.20 20.84 -28.19
C GLN A 3 -9.93 20.93 -26.70
N SER A 4 -10.26 19.87 -25.96
CA SER A 4 -9.87 19.76 -24.54
C SER A 4 -8.35 19.73 -24.46
N ASP A 5 -7.78 20.57 -23.60
CA ASP A 5 -6.33 20.65 -23.42
C ASP A 5 -5.76 19.43 -22.67
N PHE A 6 -6.60 18.53 -22.17
CA PHE A 6 -6.25 17.29 -21.45
C PHE A 6 -7.38 16.26 -21.54
N ILE A 7 -7.09 15.01 -21.15
CA ILE A 7 -8.06 13.95 -20.97
C ILE A 7 -8.16 13.61 -19.47
N SER A 8 -9.39 13.55 -18.95
CA SER A 8 -9.67 12.99 -17.62
C SER A 8 -10.34 11.63 -17.80
N ILE A 9 -9.75 10.59 -17.20
CA ILE A 9 -10.25 9.20 -17.27
C ILE A 9 -10.75 8.78 -15.90
N ALA A 10 -12.07 8.67 -15.75
CA ALA A 10 -12.74 8.29 -14.51
C ALA A 10 -13.91 7.36 -14.82
N THR A 11 -13.60 6.22 -15.37
CA THR A 11 -14.56 5.17 -15.73
C THR A 11 -14.25 3.89 -14.99
N PRO A 12 -15.27 3.14 -14.52
CA PRO A 12 -15.09 1.80 -13.97
C PRO A 12 -14.92 0.73 -15.08
N ASP A 13 -15.30 1.05 -16.35
CA ASP A 13 -15.17 0.14 -17.47
C ASP A 13 -13.71 0.03 -17.95
N PRO A 14 -13.08 -1.16 -17.86
CA PRO A 14 -11.68 -1.33 -18.25
C PRO A 14 -11.43 -1.05 -19.74
N SER A 15 -12.38 -1.38 -20.61
CA SER A 15 -12.23 -1.19 -22.06
C SER A 15 -12.25 0.30 -22.42
N GLU A 16 -13.18 1.05 -21.81
CA GLU A 16 -13.25 2.50 -21.96
C GLU A 16 -12.01 3.18 -21.38
N PHE A 17 -11.53 2.70 -20.21
CA PHE A 17 -10.31 3.22 -19.59
C PHE A 17 -9.10 3.05 -20.52
N ILE A 18 -8.88 1.84 -21.03
CA ILE A 18 -7.74 1.52 -21.91
C ILE A 18 -7.85 2.33 -23.22
N ALA A 19 -9.03 2.37 -23.83
CA ALA A 19 -9.24 3.14 -25.06
C ALA A 19 -8.95 4.63 -24.86
N SER A 20 -9.40 5.22 -23.74
CA SER A 20 -9.17 6.62 -23.41
C SER A 20 -7.70 6.91 -23.13
N LEU A 21 -7.00 6.01 -22.41
CA LEU A 21 -5.57 6.11 -22.16
C LEU A 21 -4.78 6.11 -23.47
N MET A 22 -5.06 5.14 -24.36
CA MET A 22 -4.41 5.05 -25.67
C MET A 22 -4.68 6.26 -26.54
N ALA A 23 -5.92 6.78 -26.53
CA ALA A 23 -6.27 8.01 -27.25
C ALA A 23 -5.49 9.22 -26.74
N GLY A 24 -5.39 9.39 -25.42
CA GLY A 24 -4.60 10.44 -24.79
C GLY A 24 -3.13 10.40 -25.16
N CYS A 25 -2.54 9.20 -25.11
CA CYS A 25 -1.16 8.99 -25.54
C CYS A 25 -0.94 9.33 -27.03
N ARG A 26 -1.83 8.86 -27.91
CA ARG A 26 -1.74 9.11 -29.34
C ARG A 26 -1.90 10.61 -29.69
N LEU A 27 -2.72 11.34 -28.95
CA LEU A 27 -2.95 12.77 -29.14
C LEU A 27 -1.91 13.63 -28.41
N ASN A 28 -0.96 13.03 -27.70
CA ASN A 28 0.03 13.71 -26.87
C ASN A 28 -0.59 14.67 -25.85
N LEU A 29 -1.72 14.30 -25.25
CA LEU A 29 -2.40 15.11 -24.26
C LEU A 29 -1.94 14.74 -22.84
N PRO A 30 -2.01 15.68 -21.89
CA PRO A 30 -1.95 15.36 -20.46
C PRO A 30 -3.13 14.46 -20.09
N ILE A 31 -2.87 13.41 -19.32
CA ILE A 31 -3.88 12.42 -18.90
C ILE A 31 -4.01 12.46 -17.39
N PHE A 32 -5.21 12.74 -16.89
CA PHE A 32 -5.53 12.68 -15.47
C PHE A 32 -6.37 11.43 -15.18
N LEU A 33 -5.85 10.56 -14.35
CA LEU A 33 -6.62 9.41 -13.87
C LEU A 33 -7.46 9.83 -12.68
N GLY A 34 -8.72 9.44 -12.65
CA GLY A 34 -9.65 9.78 -11.58
C GLY A 34 -10.36 8.55 -11.03
N ASN A 35 -10.70 8.57 -9.76
CA ASN A 35 -11.55 7.55 -9.19
C ASN A 35 -13.02 7.80 -9.63
N PRO A 36 -13.69 6.83 -10.27
CA PRO A 36 -15.10 6.96 -10.65
C PRO A 36 -16.05 7.25 -9.48
N GLY A 37 -15.64 6.87 -8.27
CA GLY A 37 -16.40 7.11 -7.05
C GLY A 37 -16.21 8.50 -6.43
N TRP A 38 -15.40 9.39 -7.02
CA TRP A 38 -15.26 10.76 -6.53
C TRP A 38 -16.58 11.54 -6.64
N GLY A 39 -16.91 12.25 -5.57
CA GLY A 39 -18.04 13.15 -5.54
C GLY A 39 -17.72 14.54 -6.09
N THR A 40 -18.69 15.45 -5.96
CA THR A 40 -18.57 16.86 -6.41
C THR A 40 -17.43 17.62 -5.76
N ALA A 41 -17.11 17.32 -4.49
CA ALA A 41 -16.04 18.00 -3.75
C ALA A 41 -14.65 17.66 -4.32
N GLU A 42 -14.39 16.40 -4.60
CA GLU A 42 -13.15 15.91 -5.19
C GLU A 42 -12.98 16.44 -6.62
N TRP A 43 -14.02 16.37 -7.43
CA TRP A 43 -14.00 16.92 -8.80
C TRP A 43 -13.82 18.42 -8.82
N ALA A 44 -14.33 19.14 -7.83
CA ALA A 44 -14.06 20.57 -7.68
C ALA A 44 -12.58 20.86 -7.33
N GLN A 45 -11.92 19.96 -6.57
CA GLN A 45 -10.47 20.09 -6.34
C GLN A 45 -9.68 19.89 -7.63
N VAL A 46 -9.98 18.84 -8.41
CA VAL A 46 -9.34 18.58 -9.70
C VAL A 46 -9.53 19.76 -10.65
N SER A 47 -10.75 20.30 -10.75
CA SER A 47 -11.06 21.45 -11.61
C SER A 47 -10.26 22.70 -11.20
N ARG A 48 -10.09 22.94 -9.89
CA ARG A 48 -9.25 24.06 -9.39
C ARG A 48 -7.77 23.88 -9.71
N LEU A 49 -7.26 22.64 -9.60
CA LEU A 49 -5.87 22.32 -9.93
C LEU A 49 -5.58 22.55 -11.42
N THR A 50 -6.50 22.17 -12.30
CA THR A 50 -6.30 22.25 -13.76
C THR A 50 -6.61 23.63 -14.36
N ALA A 51 -7.51 24.43 -13.76
CA ALA A 51 -8.02 25.68 -14.33
C ALA A 51 -6.97 26.80 -14.48
N ARG A 52 -5.86 26.77 -13.76
CA ARG A 52 -4.86 27.85 -13.70
C ARG A 52 -3.48 27.47 -14.22
N VAL A 53 -3.36 26.29 -14.81
CA VAL A 53 -2.07 25.71 -15.20
C VAL A 53 -1.96 25.65 -16.73
N ASN A 54 -0.81 26.06 -17.26
CA ASN A 54 -0.49 25.81 -18.65
C ASN A 54 -0.16 24.32 -18.83
N LEU A 55 -1.11 23.56 -19.35
CA LEU A 55 -0.99 22.11 -19.51
C LEU A 55 -0.05 21.69 -20.66
N GLN A 56 0.46 22.62 -21.47
CA GLN A 56 1.35 22.31 -22.59
C GLN A 56 2.66 21.66 -22.14
N GLN A 57 3.17 22.03 -20.96
CA GLN A 57 4.38 21.43 -20.39
C GLN A 57 4.18 20.00 -19.85
N HIS A 58 2.90 19.60 -19.66
CA HIS A 58 2.53 18.28 -19.14
C HIS A 58 2.09 17.30 -20.24
N ARG A 59 2.37 17.62 -21.51
CA ARG A 59 2.06 16.72 -22.62
C ARG A 59 2.77 15.39 -22.47
N GLN A 60 2.10 14.29 -22.88
CA GLN A 60 2.58 12.91 -22.75
C GLN A 60 2.80 12.45 -21.30
N MET A 61 2.23 13.18 -20.34
CA MET A 61 2.33 12.83 -18.92
C MET A 61 1.02 12.24 -18.42
N ILE A 62 1.15 11.32 -17.47
CA ILE A 62 0.05 10.63 -16.83
C ILE A 62 0.06 11.04 -15.35
N MET A 63 -0.98 11.75 -14.94
CA MET A 63 -1.20 12.20 -13.59
C MET A 63 -1.98 11.13 -12.82
N ILE A 64 -1.30 10.41 -11.95
CA ILE A 64 -1.86 9.32 -11.16
C ILE A 64 -2.22 9.86 -9.79
N PRO A 65 -3.50 9.72 -9.34
CA PRO A 65 -3.90 10.24 -8.05
C PRO A 65 -3.24 9.48 -6.92
N THR A 66 -2.73 10.22 -5.95
CA THR A 66 -2.24 9.67 -4.67
C THR A 66 -3.13 10.16 -3.54
N GLY A 67 -3.51 9.26 -2.65
CA GLY A 67 -4.31 9.58 -1.48
C GLY A 67 -3.42 10.17 -0.39
N GLY A 68 -3.45 11.50 -0.24
CA GLY A 68 -2.86 12.14 0.93
C GLY A 68 -3.68 11.86 2.21
N SER A 69 -3.01 11.74 3.34
CA SER A 69 -3.65 11.70 4.67
C SER A 69 -4.40 13.01 5.00
N SER A 70 -4.14 14.07 4.25
CA SER A 70 -4.74 15.40 4.40
C SER A 70 -6.13 15.55 3.77
N GLY A 71 -6.66 14.54 3.06
CA GLY A 71 -7.92 14.66 2.31
C GLY A 71 -7.81 15.48 1.02
N GLU A 72 -6.64 16.01 0.69
CA GLU A 72 -6.37 16.70 -0.57
C GLU A 72 -5.92 15.72 -1.65
N ILE A 73 -6.48 15.88 -2.85
CA ILE A 73 -6.09 15.11 -4.02
C ILE A 73 -4.77 15.68 -4.55
N LYS A 74 -3.76 14.82 -4.61
CA LYS A 74 -2.49 15.09 -5.29
C LYS A 74 -2.34 14.15 -6.47
N PHE A 75 -1.63 14.59 -7.50
CA PHE A 75 -1.31 13.74 -8.65
C PHE A 75 0.20 13.60 -8.78
N ALA A 76 0.70 12.38 -8.71
CA ALA A 76 2.08 12.08 -9.09
C ALA A 76 2.18 12.11 -10.63
N ILE A 77 3.16 12.82 -11.14
CA ILE A 77 3.38 12.98 -12.59
C ILE A 77 4.30 11.86 -13.08
N HIS A 78 3.80 11.03 -13.97
CA HIS A 78 4.56 9.97 -14.61
C HIS A 78 4.62 10.16 -16.12
N THR A 79 5.60 9.52 -16.74
CA THR A 79 5.75 9.37 -18.19
C THR A 79 5.82 7.90 -18.54
N TRP A 80 5.72 7.57 -19.82
CA TRP A 80 6.00 6.22 -20.28
C TRP A 80 7.40 5.74 -19.90
N GLN A 81 8.38 6.65 -19.83
CA GLN A 81 9.73 6.32 -19.40
C GLN A 81 9.77 5.83 -17.94
N THR A 82 9.13 6.57 -17.01
CA THR A 82 9.10 6.16 -15.59
C THR A 82 8.28 4.87 -15.37
N LEU A 83 7.16 4.72 -16.09
CA LEU A 83 6.35 3.50 -16.03
C LEU A 83 7.10 2.29 -16.61
N SER A 84 7.78 2.48 -17.76
CA SER A 84 8.57 1.43 -18.39
C SER A 84 9.74 0.97 -17.51
N ALA A 85 10.42 1.91 -16.82
CA ALA A 85 11.50 1.57 -15.90
C ALA A 85 11.01 0.61 -14.79
N SER A 86 9.83 0.86 -14.23
CA SER A 86 9.20 -0.05 -13.27
C SER A 86 8.89 -1.43 -13.88
N VAL A 87 8.45 -1.47 -15.15
CA VAL A 87 8.16 -2.74 -15.84
C VAL A 87 9.44 -3.53 -16.09
N TRP A 88 10.49 -2.88 -16.63
CA TRP A 88 11.74 -3.57 -16.94
C TRP A 88 12.43 -4.09 -15.68
N GLY A 89 12.47 -3.28 -14.61
CA GLY A 89 13.03 -3.74 -13.34
C GLY A 89 12.25 -4.91 -12.73
N PHE A 90 10.93 -4.94 -12.88
CA PHE A 90 10.11 -6.09 -12.48
C PHE A 90 10.40 -7.33 -13.32
N GLN A 91 10.43 -7.18 -14.65
CA GLN A 91 10.68 -8.25 -15.59
C GLN A 91 12.05 -8.91 -15.34
N GLU A 92 13.08 -8.12 -15.17
CA GLU A 92 14.44 -8.57 -14.86
C GLU A 92 14.50 -9.29 -13.51
N PHE A 93 13.89 -8.73 -12.45
CA PHE A 93 13.90 -9.32 -11.11
C PHE A 93 13.26 -10.72 -11.06
N TYR A 94 12.16 -10.89 -11.78
CA TYR A 94 11.44 -12.16 -11.83
C TYR A 94 11.89 -13.09 -12.98
N GLU A 95 12.80 -12.61 -13.84
CA GLU A 95 13.33 -13.36 -14.99
C GLU A 95 12.22 -13.84 -15.94
N LEU A 96 11.23 -12.96 -16.21
CA LEU A 96 10.06 -13.27 -17.03
C LEU A 96 10.24 -12.75 -18.45
N GLU A 97 9.91 -13.55 -19.44
CA GLU A 97 9.87 -13.13 -20.84
C GLU A 97 8.60 -12.30 -21.11
N ASN A 98 7.45 -12.83 -20.73
CA ASN A 98 6.14 -12.17 -20.82
C ASN A 98 5.51 -12.09 -19.44
N ILE A 99 4.80 -10.98 -19.14
CA ILE A 99 4.13 -10.81 -17.86
C ILE A 99 2.63 -10.92 -18.04
N ASN A 100 2.07 -12.06 -17.65
CA ASN A 100 0.63 -12.28 -17.62
C ASN A 100 0.09 -11.90 -16.23
N SER A 101 -0.99 -11.12 -16.18
CA SER A 101 -1.53 -10.66 -14.92
C SER A 101 -3.05 -10.86 -14.83
N VAL A 102 -3.51 -11.33 -13.67
CA VAL A 102 -4.91 -11.20 -13.24
C VAL A 102 -5.02 -9.92 -12.41
N CYS A 103 -5.75 -8.95 -12.91
CA CYS A 103 -5.89 -7.64 -12.30
C CYS A 103 -7.25 -7.49 -11.63
N THR A 104 -7.26 -7.42 -10.30
CA THR A 104 -8.43 -7.11 -9.48
C THR A 104 -8.40 -5.68 -8.94
N LEU A 105 -7.32 -4.95 -9.24
CA LEU A 105 -7.09 -3.60 -8.71
C LEU A 105 -7.50 -2.54 -9.74
N PRO A 106 -8.05 -1.39 -9.28
CA PRO A 106 -8.50 -0.35 -10.18
C PRO A 106 -7.39 0.21 -11.08
N LEU A 107 -7.65 0.33 -12.38
CA LEU A 107 -6.69 0.83 -13.37
C LEU A 107 -6.29 2.30 -13.15
N TYR A 108 -7.11 3.08 -12.46
CA TYR A 108 -6.79 4.48 -12.13
C TYR A 108 -5.82 4.62 -10.94
N HIS A 109 -5.45 3.53 -10.28
CA HIS A 109 -4.36 3.49 -9.29
C HIS A 109 -3.08 2.93 -9.92
N ALA A 110 -1.92 3.35 -9.39
CA ALA A 110 -0.62 2.86 -9.86
C ALA A 110 -0.53 1.32 -9.88
N SER A 111 -1.12 0.66 -8.88
CA SER A 111 -1.13 -0.80 -8.75
C SER A 111 -1.92 -1.54 -9.83
N GLY A 112 -2.98 -0.95 -10.35
CA GLY A 112 -3.73 -1.49 -11.49
C GLY A 112 -3.09 -1.09 -12.83
N LEU A 113 -2.76 0.20 -12.98
CA LEU A 113 -2.13 0.73 -14.19
C LEU A 113 -0.86 -0.02 -14.56
N ILE A 114 0.02 -0.31 -13.58
CA ILE A 114 1.30 -0.97 -13.87
C ILE A 114 1.11 -2.41 -14.39
N GLN A 115 0.03 -3.11 -14.02
CA GLN A 115 -0.26 -4.43 -14.57
C GLN A 115 -0.63 -4.33 -16.06
N LEU A 116 -1.39 -3.31 -16.45
CA LEU A 116 -1.63 -3.00 -17.86
C LEU A 116 -0.33 -2.69 -18.59
N CYS A 117 0.53 -1.84 -18.01
CA CYS A 117 1.82 -1.50 -18.60
C CYS A 117 2.72 -2.73 -18.76
N ARG A 118 2.77 -3.63 -17.77
CA ARG A 118 3.54 -4.88 -17.84
C ARG A 118 3.09 -5.74 -19.01
N SER A 119 1.80 -6.01 -19.12
CA SER A 119 1.29 -6.83 -20.22
C SER A 119 1.51 -6.18 -21.57
N LEU A 120 1.34 -4.87 -21.72
CA LEU A 120 1.56 -4.15 -22.98
C LEU A 120 3.02 -4.12 -23.41
N LEU A 121 3.96 -3.92 -22.48
CA LEU A 121 5.37 -3.73 -22.80
C LEU A 121 6.15 -5.06 -22.93
N THR A 122 5.59 -6.17 -22.42
CA THR A 122 6.24 -7.48 -22.47
C THR A 122 5.50 -8.49 -23.35
N ASP A 123 4.54 -8.02 -24.17
CA ASP A 123 3.68 -8.89 -24.99
C ASP A 123 2.96 -9.98 -24.17
N GLY A 124 2.64 -9.64 -22.92
CA GLY A 124 1.92 -10.49 -21.98
C GLY A 124 0.41 -10.32 -22.09
N LYS A 125 -0.32 -11.02 -21.24
CA LYS A 125 -1.78 -11.01 -21.18
C LYS A 125 -2.27 -10.36 -19.91
N LEU A 126 -3.34 -9.56 -20.01
CA LEU A 126 -4.02 -8.95 -18.88
C LEU A 126 -5.46 -9.48 -18.80
N PHE A 127 -5.78 -10.17 -17.73
CA PHE A 127 -7.15 -10.56 -17.41
C PHE A 127 -7.67 -9.65 -16.31
N ILE A 128 -8.65 -8.82 -16.62
CA ILE A 128 -9.24 -7.86 -15.67
C ILE A 128 -10.56 -8.43 -15.17
N ILE A 129 -10.71 -8.52 -13.86
CA ILE A 129 -11.92 -9.02 -13.21
C ILE A 129 -12.21 -8.18 -11.95
N ASP A 130 -13.49 -7.88 -11.71
CA ASP A 130 -13.90 -7.28 -10.46
C ASP A 130 -13.66 -8.23 -9.28
N PHE A 131 -13.15 -7.71 -8.18
CA PHE A 131 -12.81 -8.54 -7.01
C PHE A 131 -14.02 -9.24 -6.38
N HIS A 132 -15.19 -8.59 -6.38
CA HIS A 132 -16.40 -9.19 -5.85
C HIS A 132 -16.89 -10.34 -6.75
N GLU A 133 -16.78 -10.16 -8.07
CA GLU A 133 -17.09 -11.19 -9.06
C GLU A 133 -16.15 -12.39 -8.90
N LEU A 134 -14.86 -12.15 -8.76
CA LEU A 134 -13.85 -13.18 -8.49
C LEU A 134 -14.18 -13.97 -7.21
N CYS A 135 -14.65 -13.31 -6.15
CA CYS A 135 -15.04 -13.97 -4.90
C CYS A 135 -16.29 -14.84 -5.03
N GLN A 136 -17.17 -14.60 -6.02
CA GLN A 136 -18.36 -15.43 -6.22
C GLN A 136 -18.04 -16.79 -6.82
N ASP A 137 -17.11 -16.84 -7.78
CA ASP A 137 -16.64 -18.09 -8.41
C ASP A 137 -15.17 -17.97 -8.84
N PRO A 138 -14.22 -18.22 -7.95
CA PRO A 138 -12.78 -18.21 -8.31
C PRO A 138 -12.45 -19.24 -9.41
N ASN A 139 -13.21 -20.36 -9.48
CA ASN A 139 -12.93 -21.41 -10.45
C ASN A 139 -13.38 -21.06 -11.88
N ALA A 140 -14.30 -20.10 -12.05
CA ALA A 140 -14.67 -19.60 -13.37
C ALA A 140 -13.46 -19.05 -14.15
N LEU A 141 -12.49 -18.48 -13.44
CA LEU A 141 -11.23 -18.01 -14.04
C LEU A 141 -10.39 -19.15 -14.63
N THR A 142 -10.33 -20.27 -13.92
CA THR A 142 -9.54 -21.46 -14.35
C THR A 142 -10.02 -22.04 -15.68
N SER A 143 -11.31 -21.85 -16.01
CA SER A 143 -11.84 -22.28 -17.30
C SER A 143 -11.42 -21.39 -18.48
N GLN A 144 -10.95 -20.19 -18.21
CA GLN A 144 -10.63 -19.17 -19.22
C GLN A 144 -9.13 -18.99 -19.42
N ILE A 145 -8.33 -19.19 -18.36
CA ILE A 145 -6.88 -19.03 -18.41
C ILE A 145 -6.17 -20.18 -17.69
N LYS A 146 -4.93 -20.41 -18.05
CA LYS A 146 -4.02 -21.31 -17.34
C LYS A 146 -3.35 -20.53 -16.20
N ILE A 147 -3.90 -20.64 -14.98
CA ILE A 147 -3.57 -19.81 -13.82
C ILE A 147 -2.06 -19.86 -13.50
N GLU A 148 -1.41 -20.98 -13.72
CA GLU A 148 0.02 -21.19 -13.44
C GLU A 148 0.93 -20.27 -14.28
N ASP A 149 0.42 -19.73 -15.39
CA ASP A 149 1.15 -18.80 -16.23
C ASP A 149 0.90 -17.34 -15.85
N TYR A 150 0.12 -17.07 -14.78
CA TYR A 150 -0.31 -15.73 -14.38
C TYR A 150 0.17 -15.33 -12.98
N LEU A 151 0.41 -14.04 -12.85
CA LEU A 151 0.57 -13.34 -11.58
C LEU A 151 -0.79 -12.78 -11.16
N ILE A 152 -1.03 -12.67 -9.85
CA ILE A 152 -2.17 -11.90 -9.32
C ILE A 152 -1.66 -10.86 -8.31
N SER A 153 -2.17 -9.63 -8.39
CA SER A 153 -1.82 -8.58 -7.43
C SER A 153 -2.97 -8.34 -6.48
N LEU A 154 -2.70 -8.45 -5.19
CA LEU A 154 -3.70 -8.33 -4.12
C LEU A 154 -3.26 -7.34 -3.04
N VAL A 155 -4.24 -6.74 -2.37
CA VAL A 155 -4.03 -6.08 -1.07
C VAL A 155 -4.32 -7.08 0.06
N PRO A 156 -3.82 -6.84 1.30
CA PRO A 156 -3.97 -7.81 2.39
C PRO A 156 -5.42 -8.23 2.69
N THR A 157 -6.38 -7.32 2.57
CA THR A 157 -7.80 -7.62 2.78
C THR A 157 -8.37 -8.54 1.70
N GLN A 158 -7.93 -8.40 0.46
CA GLN A 158 -8.30 -9.28 -0.64
C GLN A 158 -7.69 -10.67 -0.47
N LEU A 159 -6.41 -10.74 -0.13
CA LEU A 159 -5.75 -12.03 0.17
C LEU A 159 -6.46 -12.77 1.30
N ALA A 160 -6.76 -12.08 2.41
CA ALA A 160 -7.47 -12.68 3.54
C ALA A 160 -8.81 -13.28 3.12
N LYS A 161 -9.59 -12.55 2.30
CA LYS A 161 -10.88 -13.00 1.79
C LYS A 161 -10.77 -14.23 0.88
N LEU A 162 -9.84 -14.20 -0.09
CA LEU A 162 -9.64 -15.32 -1.02
C LEU A 162 -9.09 -16.58 -0.29
N LEU A 163 -8.26 -16.39 0.73
CA LEU A 163 -7.73 -17.48 1.56
C LEU A 163 -8.83 -18.20 2.36
N GLU A 164 -9.90 -17.49 2.71
CA GLU A 164 -11.09 -18.08 3.35
C GLU A 164 -11.95 -18.87 2.35
N LEU A 165 -11.95 -18.48 1.08
CA LEU A 165 -12.75 -19.11 0.05
C LEU A 165 -12.08 -20.38 -0.51
N ASP A 166 -10.87 -20.26 -1.03
CA ASP A 166 -10.14 -21.38 -1.61
C ASP A 166 -8.61 -21.12 -1.66
N SER A 167 -7.90 -21.68 -0.69
CA SER A 167 -6.44 -21.60 -0.65
C SER A 167 -5.75 -22.43 -1.74
N HIS A 168 -6.37 -23.53 -2.17
CA HIS A 168 -5.82 -24.39 -3.23
C HIS A 168 -5.82 -23.69 -4.60
N TRP A 169 -6.87 -22.94 -4.87
CA TRP A 169 -6.96 -22.13 -6.08
C TRP A 169 -5.85 -21.06 -6.10
N LEU A 170 -5.67 -20.35 -4.99
CA LEU A 170 -4.60 -19.35 -4.86
C LEU A 170 -3.20 -19.94 -5.05
N ALA A 171 -2.95 -21.14 -4.57
CA ALA A 171 -1.66 -21.81 -4.67
C ALA A 171 -1.26 -22.18 -6.12
N GLN A 172 -2.19 -22.10 -7.08
CA GLN A 172 -1.91 -22.40 -8.49
C GLN A 172 -1.28 -21.23 -9.25
N PHE A 173 -1.38 -20.00 -8.75
CA PHE A 173 -0.76 -18.85 -9.40
C PHE A 173 0.78 -18.99 -9.46
N GLN A 174 1.38 -18.46 -10.52
CA GLN A 174 2.84 -18.35 -10.60
C GLN A 174 3.40 -17.53 -9.43
N THR A 175 2.77 -16.41 -9.14
CA THR A 175 3.14 -15.54 -8.01
C THR A 175 1.94 -14.69 -7.58
N ILE A 176 1.76 -14.51 -6.28
CA ILE A 176 0.80 -13.60 -5.66
C ILE A 176 1.56 -12.39 -5.14
N LEU A 177 1.44 -11.25 -5.82
CA LEU A 177 2.04 -9.99 -5.37
C LEU A 177 1.17 -9.38 -4.27
N LEU A 178 1.72 -9.16 -3.10
CA LEU A 178 1.02 -8.56 -1.96
C LEU A 178 1.62 -7.22 -1.59
N GLY A 179 0.83 -6.15 -1.70
CA GLY A 179 1.27 -4.80 -1.42
C GLY A 179 0.13 -3.85 -1.04
N GLY A 180 0.43 -2.54 -1.05
CA GLY A 180 -0.55 -1.48 -0.80
C GLY A 180 -0.83 -1.17 0.67
N ALA A 181 -0.62 -2.12 1.58
CA ALA A 181 -0.70 -1.95 3.03
C ALA A 181 0.16 -3.00 3.75
N PRO A 182 0.57 -2.76 5.00
CA PRO A 182 1.28 -3.76 5.80
C PRO A 182 0.39 -4.99 6.05
N PRO A 183 0.82 -6.20 5.65
CA PRO A 183 0.10 -7.41 5.98
C PRO A 183 0.31 -7.78 7.45
N ARG A 184 -0.71 -8.36 8.09
CA ARG A 184 -0.59 -8.89 9.45
C ARG A 184 0.23 -10.19 9.42
N ILE A 185 0.99 -10.42 10.49
CA ILE A 185 1.82 -11.63 10.64
C ILE A 185 0.96 -12.89 10.59
N GLU A 186 -0.25 -12.85 11.17
CA GLU A 186 -1.19 -13.96 11.11
C GLU A 186 -1.61 -14.32 9.67
N LEU A 187 -1.90 -13.32 8.84
CA LEU A 187 -2.22 -13.53 7.43
C LEU A 187 -1.04 -14.20 6.70
N LEU A 188 0.18 -13.71 6.95
CA LEU A 188 1.40 -14.30 6.36
C LEU A 188 1.62 -15.75 6.83
N THR A 189 1.35 -16.04 8.10
CA THR A 189 1.44 -17.39 8.67
C THR A 189 0.43 -18.33 7.99
N ARG A 190 -0.83 -17.89 7.83
CA ARG A 190 -1.88 -18.66 7.12
C ARG A 190 -1.51 -18.88 5.64
N ALA A 191 -1.02 -17.85 4.96
CA ALA A 191 -0.58 -17.94 3.57
C ALA A 191 0.59 -18.93 3.40
N ARG A 192 1.55 -18.92 4.33
CA ARG A 192 2.69 -19.87 4.34
C ARG A 192 2.22 -21.29 4.59
N PHE A 193 1.32 -21.50 5.56
CA PHE A 193 0.74 -22.80 5.83
C PHE A 193 -0.03 -23.35 4.62
N ALA A 194 -0.71 -22.50 3.88
CA ALA A 194 -1.37 -22.85 2.61
C ALA A 194 -0.41 -22.97 1.42
N ASN A 195 0.90 -22.88 1.64
CA ASN A 195 1.95 -22.95 0.64
C ASN A 195 1.75 -21.99 -0.55
N LEU A 196 1.24 -20.76 -0.28
CA LEU A 196 1.01 -19.78 -1.33
C LEU A 196 2.32 -19.20 -1.88
N PRO A 197 2.45 -19.04 -3.21
CA PRO A 197 3.60 -18.39 -3.84
C PRO A 197 3.55 -16.87 -3.65
N LEU A 198 3.62 -16.41 -2.41
CA LEU A 198 3.44 -15.04 -2.03
C LEU A 198 4.74 -14.24 -2.18
N ALA A 199 4.64 -13.09 -2.80
CA ALA A 199 5.71 -12.11 -2.93
C ALA A 199 5.29 -10.81 -2.22
N LEU A 200 5.92 -10.48 -1.11
CA LEU A 200 5.70 -9.20 -0.42
C LEU A 200 6.38 -8.07 -1.19
N THR A 201 5.68 -6.96 -1.37
CA THR A 201 6.18 -5.83 -2.16
C THR A 201 6.07 -4.52 -1.40
N TYR A 202 7.01 -3.61 -1.64
CA TYR A 202 6.92 -2.24 -1.18
C TYR A 202 7.10 -1.27 -2.34
N GLY A 203 6.25 -0.27 -2.37
CA GLY A 203 6.22 0.79 -3.36
C GLY A 203 4.96 1.62 -3.23
N MET A 204 4.88 2.66 -4.03
CA MET A 204 3.81 3.66 -3.96
C MET A 204 3.54 4.28 -5.32
N THR A 205 2.57 5.20 -5.38
CA THR A 205 2.27 5.91 -6.62
C THR A 205 3.48 6.68 -7.12
N GLU A 206 4.23 7.31 -6.22
CA GLU A 206 5.41 8.13 -6.48
C GLU A 206 6.58 7.36 -7.11
N THR A 207 6.56 6.03 -7.00
CA THR A 207 7.57 5.12 -7.56
C THR A 207 7.05 4.27 -8.73
N ALA A 208 5.91 4.63 -9.31
CA ALA A 208 5.23 3.85 -10.36
C ALA A 208 5.02 2.37 -9.96
N SER A 209 4.59 2.12 -8.73
CA SER A 209 4.39 0.82 -8.08
C SER A 209 5.62 0.35 -7.28
N GLN A 210 5.92 -0.95 -7.28
CA GLN A 210 6.91 -1.54 -6.38
C GLN A 210 8.36 -1.23 -6.75
N VAL A 211 9.18 -1.02 -5.72
CA VAL A 211 10.64 -0.83 -5.79
C VAL A 211 11.40 -1.92 -5.06
N THR A 212 10.72 -2.69 -4.20
CA THR A 212 11.28 -3.92 -3.62
C THR A 212 10.31 -5.08 -3.74
N SER A 213 10.83 -6.30 -3.75
CA SER A 213 10.03 -7.49 -3.72
C SER A 213 10.74 -8.67 -3.05
N LEU A 214 9.98 -9.47 -2.32
CA LEU A 214 10.41 -10.75 -1.76
C LEU A 214 9.99 -11.87 -2.70
N LYS A 215 10.93 -12.72 -3.13
CA LYS A 215 10.57 -13.87 -3.99
C LYS A 215 9.74 -14.91 -3.23
N PRO A 216 8.82 -15.63 -3.89
CA PRO A 216 7.97 -16.65 -3.23
C PRO A 216 8.74 -17.71 -2.46
N ALA A 217 9.87 -18.19 -2.98
CA ALA A 217 10.70 -19.18 -2.30
C ALA A 217 11.24 -18.68 -0.95
N GLU A 218 11.64 -17.41 -0.90
CA GLU A 218 12.14 -16.77 0.33
C GLU A 218 11.00 -16.58 1.34
N PHE A 219 9.81 -16.21 0.87
CA PHE A 219 8.62 -16.14 1.72
C PHE A 219 8.31 -17.51 2.35
N LEU A 220 8.29 -18.57 1.56
CA LEU A 220 8.04 -19.94 2.04
C LEU A 220 9.15 -20.43 3.00
N ALA A 221 10.38 -19.98 2.80
CA ALA A 221 11.51 -20.25 3.71
C ALA A 221 11.44 -19.48 5.06
N GLY A 222 10.42 -18.64 5.25
CA GLY A 222 10.18 -17.95 6.52
C GLY A 222 10.52 -16.45 6.51
N ASN A 223 11.07 -15.90 5.43
CA ASN A 223 11.29 -14.46 5.31
C ASN A 223 9.92 -13.74 5.19
N HIS A 224 9.78 -12.60 5.85
CA HIS A 224 8.58 -11.75 5.83
C HIS A 224 8.89 -10.26 5.66
N SER A 225 10.10 -9.96 5.19
CA SER A 225 10.51 -8.62 4.77
C SER A 225 9.77 -8.19 3.50
N CYS A 226 9.93 -6.93 3.08
CA CYS A 226 9.46 -6.46 1.78
C CYS A 226 10.42 -6.83 0.62
N GLY A 227 11.43 -7.66 0.88
CA GLY A 227 12.35 -8.19 -0.10
C GLY A 227 13.52 -7.27 -0.42
N LEU A 228 14.14 -7.56 -1.56
CA LEU A 228 15.29 -6.83 -2.10
C LEU A 228 14.84 -5.73 -3.05
N PRO A 229 15.66 -4.67 -3.25
CA PRO A 229 15.41 -3.68 -4.31
C PRO A 229 15.35 -4.33 -5.70
N LEU A 230 14.43 -3.86 -6.53
CA LEU A 230 14.37 -4.23 -7.94
C LEU A 230 15.54 -3.56 -8.72
N PRO A 231 15.98 -4.11 -9.87
CA PRO A 231 17.15 -3.60 -10.62
C PRO A 231 17.10 -2.11 -10.98
N HIS A 232 15.91 -1.53 -11.16
CA HIS A 232 15.72 -0.09 -11.44
C HIS A 232 15.71 0.79 -10.20
N ALA A 233 15.90 0.23 -9.00
CA ALA A 233 15.76 0.95 -7.74
C ALA A 233 16.94 0.67 -6.78
N LYS A 234 17.23 1.67 -5.95
CA LYS A 234 18.16 1.59 -4.82
C LYS A 234 17.47 2.13 -3.59
N ILE A 235 17.58 1.40 -2.48
CA ILE A 235 17.02 1.80 -1.19
C ILE A 235 18.15 2.07 -0.22
N GLU A 236 18.06 3.20 0.47
CA GLU A 236 19.03 3.61 1.49
C GLU A 236 18.29 4.01 2.78
N LEU A 237 18.96 3.84 3.91
CA LEU A 237 18.51 4.36 5.19
C LEU A 237 19.18 5.71 5.47
N VAL A 238 18.38 6.74 5.73
CA VAL A 238 18.86 8.07 6.10
C VAL A 238 18.97 8.15 7.61
N ILE A 239 20.20 8.08 8.11
CA ILE A 239 20.50 8.14 9.54
C ILE A 239 20.72 9.60 9.91
N SER A 240 19.97 10.12 10.89
CA SER A 240 20.20 11.46 11.43
C SER A 240 21.57 11.52 12.13
N ALA A 241 22.28 12.64 11.94
CA ALA A 241 23.58 12.85 12.58
C ALA A 241 23.51 12.89 14.11
N ASP A 242 22.33 13.14 14.66
CA ASP A 242 22.06 13.27 16.10
C ASP A 242 21.69 11.95 16.78
N GLU A 243 21.59 10.84 16.03
CA GLU A 243 21.28 9.54 16.64
C GLU A 243 22.52 8.91 17.30
N PRO A 244 22.36 8.37 18.52
CA PRO A 244 23.47 7.73 19.23
C PRO A 244 24.02 6.53 18.43
N LYS A 245 25.34 6.50 18.22
CA LYS A 245 26.06 5.45 17.48
C LYS A 245 26.03 4.04 18.13
N SER A 246 25.15 3.81 19.11
CA SER A 246 25.19 2.65 19.99
C SER A 246 24.42 1.41 19.52
N SER A 247 23.66 1.46 18.43
CA SER A 247 23.00 0.26 17.87
C SER A 247 23.89 -0.41 16.82
N ARG A 248 23.92 -1.74 16.83
CA ARG A 248 24.59 -2.55 15.80
C ARG A 248 24.06 -2.13 14.43
N GLN A 249 24.91 -2.04 13.43
CA GLN A 249 24.57 -1.53 12.09
C GLN A 249 23.35 -2.23 11.45
N ASN A 250 23.08 -3.46 11.85
CA ASN A 250 22.02 -4.32 11.31
C ASN A 250 20.63 -4.15 11.95
N ASP A 251 20.48 -3.39 13.05
CA ASP A 251 19.21 -3.21 13.77
C ASP A 251 18.74 -1.75 13.74
N ARG A 252 19.32 -0.92 12.87
CA ARG A 252 18.98 0.50 12.81
C ARG A 252 17.69 0.73 12.08
N VAL A 253 16.78 1.40 12.75
CA VAL A 253 15.54 1.93 12.18
C VAL A 253 15.80 3.37 11.74
N ALA A 254 15.56 3.67 10.46
CA ALA A 254 15.77 5.02 9.93
C ALA A 254 14.76 5.34 8.81
N SER A 255 14.72 6.61 8.40
CA SER A 255 13.94 7.05 7.25
C SER A 255 14.46 6.39 5.98
N ILE A 256 13.53 6.04 5.11
CA ILE A 256 13.85 5.39 3.84
C ILE A 256 14.09 6.46 2.78
N ARG A 257 15.13 6.28 1.97
CA ARG A 257 15.36 7.03 0.74
C ARG A 257 15.34 6.08 -0.45
N ILE A 258 14.59 6.46 -1.47
CA ILE A 258 14.42 5.68 -2.69
C ILE A 258 15.03 6.45 -3.85
N GLN A 259 15.97 5.84 -4.56
CA GLN A 259 16.42 6.26 -5.88
C GLN A 259 15.91 5.24 -6.88
N ALA A 260 15.21 5.68 -7.93
CA ALA A 260 14.71 4.77 -8.94
C ALA A 260 14.45 5.50 -10.26
N ASP A 261 14.67 4.79 -11.38
CA ASP A 261 14.36 5.30 -12.71
C ASP A 261 12.84 5.45 -12.92
N SER A 262 12.05 4.84 -12.05
CA SER A 262 10.58 4.89 -12.02
C SER A 262 10.01 6.03 -11.17
N LEU A 263 10.85 6.89 -10.57
CA LEU A 263 10.36 8.01 -9.75
C LEU A 263 9.49 8.98 -10.58
N MET A 264 8.46 9.49 -9.94
CA MET A 264 7.63 10.56 -10.48
C MET A 264 8.46 11.81 -10.81
N LEU A 265 7.96 12.64 -11.71
CA LEU A 265 8.58 13.92 -12.05
C LEU A 265 8.15 15.07 -11.13
N GLY A 266 7.45 14.78 -10.06
CA GLY A 266 6.91 15.73 -9.10
C GLY A 266 5.41 15.56 -8.90
N TYR A 267 4.83 16.41 -8.06
CA TYR A 267 3.38 16.48 -7.89
C TYR A 267 2.82 17.61 -8.77
N PHE A 268 1.78 17.29 -9.55
CA PHE A 268 1.09 18.29 -10.37
C PHE A 268 0.61 19.47 -9.49
N PRO A 269 0.82 20.75 -9.92
CA PRO A 269 1.28 21.14 -11.26
C PRO A 269 2.81 21.25 -11.42
N ASP A 270 3.60 21.00 -10.39
CA ASP A 270 5.02 21.30 -10.36
C ASP A 270 5.84 20.16 -10.96
N LEU A 271 6.61 20.46 -12.01
CA LEU A 271 7.59 19.56 -12.58
C LEU A 271 8.92 19.77 -11.85
N ASN A 272 9.24 18.84 -10.99
CA ASN A 272 10.50 18.81 -10.22
C ASN A 272 11.04 17.39 -10.22
N PRO A 273 11.75 16.96 -11.29
CA PRO A 273 12.31 15.62 -11.38
C PRO A 273 13.22 15.32 -10.18
N LEU A 274 12.92 14.23 -9.50
CA LEU A 274 13.57 13.85 -8.26
C LEU A 274 14.76 12.93 -8.56
N THR A 275 15.91 13.21 -7.93
CA THR A 275 17.04 12.28 -7.91
C THR A 275 16.83 11.18 -6.86
N TYR A 276 16.04 11.45 -5.85
CA TYR A 276 15.61 10.52 -4.83
C TYR A 276 14.25 10.99 -4.26
N PHE A 277 13.53 10.06 -3.66
CA PHE A 277 12.29 10.32 -2.92
C PHE A 277 12.43 9.79 -1.49
N GLU A 278 12.05 10.58 -0.51
CA GLU A 278 11.98 10.19 0.89
C GLU A 278 10.50 10.11 1.29
N PRO A 279 9.92 8.91 1.29
CA PRO A 279 8.59 8.71 1.87
C PRO A 279 8.65 8.93 3.38
N ASP A 280 7.48 9.11 3.97
CA ASP A 280 7.35 9.21 5.44
C ASP A 280 7.52 7.84 6.15
N ASP A 281 8.03 6.84 5.44
CA ASP A 281 8.18 5.48 5.94
C ASP A 281 9.52 5.27 6.65
N LEU A 282 9.48 4.53 7.75
CA LEU A 282 10.63 4.08 8.51
C LEU A 282 10.85 2.59 8.27
N GLY A 283 12.11 2.19 8.17
CA GLY A 283 12.47 0.81 7.94
C GLY A 283 13.84 0.43 8.45
N SER A 284 14.17 -0.83 8.28
CA SER A 284 15.50 -1.39 8.51
C SER A 284 15.90 -2.24 7.31
N ILE A 285 17.22 -2.31 7.08
CA ILE A 285 17.80 -3.18 6.05
C ILE A 285 18.74 -4.13 6.78
N ASP A 286 18.52 -5.42 6.60
CA ASP A 286 19.35 -6.44 7.22
C ASP A 286 20.70 -6.60 6.47
N LYS A 287 21.56 -7.49 6.98
CA LYS A 287 22.89 -7.76 6.41
C LYS A 287 22.88 -8.32 4.99
N ASP A 288 21.76 -8.93 4.59
CA ASP A 288 21.58 -9.54 3.28
C ASP A 288 20.84 -8.59 2.30
N GLY A 289 20.50 -7.36 2.77
CA GLY A 289 19.91 -6.30 1.97
C GLY A 289 18.39 -6.29 1.97
N TYR A 290 17.73 -7.13 2.74
CA TYR A 290 16.27 -7.19 2.82
C TYR A 290 15.68 -6.03 3.60
N LEU A 291 14.73 -5.32 2.97
CA LEU A 291 14.01 -4.20 3.56
C LEU A 291 12.84 -4.68 4.40
N THR A 292 12.77 -4.20 5.64
CA THR A 292 11.58 -4.33 6.51
C THR A 292 11.01 -2.96 6.78
N ILE A 293 9.71 -2.76 6.48
CA ILE A 293 8.97 -1.53 6.79
C ILE A 293 8.41 -1.66 8.21
N LEU A 294 8.66 -0.66 9.03
CA LEU A 294 8.24 -0.64 10.45
C LEU A 294 7.02 0.27 10.69
N GLY A 295 6.75 1.19 9.77
CA GLY A 295 5.61 2.10 9.85
C GLY A 295 5.95 3.48 9.29
N ARG A 296 5.03 4.43 9.49
CA ARG A 296 5.26 5.82 9.11
C ARG A 296 5.82 6.63 10.27
N ASN A 297 6.69 7.57 9.97
CA ASN A 297 7.23 8.48 10.97
C ASN A 297 6.14 9.38 11.56
N SER A 298 5.17 9.81 10.74
CA SER A 298 3.99 10.57 11.19
C SER A 298 3.04 9.78 12.10
N ASP A 299 3.02 8.45 11.97
CA ASP A 299 2.14 7.58 12.78
C ASP A 299 2.84 7.12 14.07
N LYS A 300 4.14 7.40 14.20
CA LYS A 300 4.93 7.08 15.39
C LYS A 300 4.37 7.76 16.62
N ILE A 301 4.07 6.99 17.65
CA ILE A 301 3.59 7.48 18.94
C ILE A 301 4.79 7.81 19.81
N ILE A 302 4.85 9.04 20.32
CA ILE A 302 5.90 9.48 21.26
C ILE A 302 5.28 9.53 22.64
N SER A 303 5.53 8.51 23.45
CA SER A 303 4.97 8.38 24.79
C SER A 303 6.08 8.35 25.84
N GLY A 304 6.15 9.37 26.69
CA GLY A 304 7.17 9.47 27.73
C GLY A 304 8.61 9.52 27.21
N GLY A 305 8.81 10.03 25.97
CA GLY A 305 10.10 10.06 25.31
C GLY A 305 10.46 8.81 24.50
N GLU A 306 9.64 7.75 24.60
CA GLU A 306 9.83 6.50 23.89
C GLU A 306 9.12 6.53 22.52
N ASN A 307 9.78 5.99 21.49
CA ASN A 307 9.22 5.83 20.14
C ASN A 307 8.49 4.50 20.05
N ILE A 308 7.20 4.54 19.75
CA ILE A 308 6.33 3.36 19.64
C ILE A 308 5.75 3.30 18.23
N PHE A 309 5.97 2.19 17.55
CA PHE A 309 5.37 1.95 16.25
C PHE A 309 4.01 1.25 16.42
N PRO A 310 2.89 1.86 15.98
CA PRO A 310 1.55 1.27 16.14
C PRO A 310 1.46 -0.17 15.66
N ILE A 311 2.12 -0.52 14.56
CA ILE A 311 2.06 -1.86 13.97
C ILE A 311 2.63 -2.95 14.88
N GLU A 312 3.64 -2.64 15.70
CA GLU A 312 4.17 -3.59 16.67
C GLU A 312 3.10 -3.97 17.70
N VAL A 313 2.38 -2.96 18.19
CA VAL A 313 1.31 -3.14 19.19
C VAL A 313 0.13 -3.87 18.57
N VAL A 314 -0.27 -3.49 17.35
CA VAL A 314 -1.31 -4.19 16.56
C VAL A 314 -0.99 -5.67 16.43
N ASN A 315 0.23 -6.02 16.02
CA ASN A 315 0.64 -7.41 15.81
C ASN A 315 0.58 -8.23 17.09
N VAL A 316 1.01 -7.67 18.22
CA VAL A 316 0.97 -8.39 19.51
C VAL A 316 -0.46 -8.58 20.01
N ILE A 317 -1.33 -7.58 19.83
CA ILE A 317 -2.76 -7.69 20.20
C ILE A 317 -3.44 -8.75 19.33
N MET A 318 -3.26 -8.68 18.00
CA MET A 318 -3.84 -9.64 17.06
C MET A 318 -3.37 -11.08 17.31
N ALA A 319 -2.09 -11.26 17.68
CA ALA A 319 -1.53 -12.57 17.98
C ALA A 319 -2.17 -13.26 19.22
N THR A 320 -2.95 -12.51 20.02
CA THR A 320 -3.74 -13.12 21.11
C THR A 320 -4.94 -13.92 20.60
N GLY A 321 -5.43 -13.63 19.39
CA GLY A 321 -6.66 -14.19 18.83
C GLY A 321 -7.96 -13.72 19.54
N LEU A 322 -7.86 -12.75 20.46
CA LEU A 322 -8.98 -12.29 21.29
C LEU A 322 -9.79 -11.16 20.67
N VAL A 323 -9.31 -10.53 19.60
CA VAL A 323 -9.99 -9.46 18.88
C VAL A 323 -10.12 -9.80 17.39
N ALA A 324 -11.19 -9.35 16.76
CA ALA A 324 -11.42 -9.55 15.32
C ALA A 324 -10.58 -8.58 14.47
N ASP A 325 -10.43 -7.33 14.93
CA ASP A 325 -9.62 -6.30 14.29
C ASP A 325 -9.08 -5.34 15.35
N VAL A 326 -7.97 -4.65 15.08
CA VAL A 326 -7.43 -3.62 15.95
C VAL A 326 -6.66 -2.57 15.16
N TRP A 327 -6.75 -1.34 15.61
CA TRP A 327 -5.96 -0.20 15.16
C TRP A 327 -5.38 0.52 16.38
N VAL A 328 -4.15 1.01 16.28
CA VAL A 328 -3.47 1.68 17.39
C VAL A 328 -3.09 3.08 16.98
N VAL A 329 -3.35 4.05 17.87
CA VAL A 329 -3.05 5.47 17.67
C VAL A 329 -2.45 6.07 18.96
N GLY A 330 -1.71 7.16 18.79
CA GLY A 330 -1.33 8.04 19.90
C GLY A 330 -2.37 9.13 20.11
N LEU A 331 -2.90 9.23 21.31
CA LEU A 331 -3.75 10.35 21.68
C LEU A 331 -2.97 11.35 22.53
N PRO A 332 -3.22 12.66 22.39
CA PRO A 332 -2.58 13.67 23.23
C PRO A 332 -2.78 13.38 24.73
N ASP A 333 -1.72 13.51 25.51
CA ASP A 333 -1.72 13.35 26.96
C ASP A 333 -0.79 14.36 27.62
N ARG A 334 -1.23 14.96 28.72
CA ARG A 334 -0.49 16.03 29.40
C ARG A 334 0.80 15.59 30.10
N TYR A 335 0.92 14.32 30.46
CA TYR A 335 2.10 13.77 31.15
C TYR A 335 3.03 13.03 30.20
N TRP A 336 2.47 12.30 29.26
CA TRP A 336 3.21 11.41 28.38
C TRP A 336 3.49 12.02 27.00
N GLY A 337 2.91 13.22 26.70
CA GLY A 337 2.85 13.79 25.36
C GLY A 337 1.82 13.08 24.49
N GLN A 338 1.95 11.78 24.35
CA GLN A 338 0.92 10.90 23.77
C GLN A 338 0.76 9.64 24.60
N VAL A 339 -0.44 9.06 24.59
CA VAL A 339 -0.71 7.72 25.13
C VAL A 339 -1.12 6.76 24.03
N VAL A 340 -0.63 5.54 24.14
CA VAL A 340 -1.01 4.45 23.22
C VAL A 340 -2.48 4.10 23.48
N THR A 341 -3.29 4.17 22.42
CA THR A 341 -4.71 3.84 22.46
C THR A 341 -5.01 2.75 21.42
N ALA A 342 -5.63 1.67 21.85
CA ALA A 342 -6.09 0.59 20.99
C ALA A 342 -7.58 0.73 20.71
N ILE A 343 -7.95 0.80 19.42
CA ILE A 343 -9.32 0.77 18.93
C ILE A 343 -9.52 -0.63 18.35
N TYR A 344 -10.46 -1.40 18.89
CA TYR A 344 -10.55 -2.83 18.56
C TYR A 344 -11.99 -3.27 18.30
N VAL A 345 -12.12 -4.29 17.46
CA VAL A 345 -13.37 -5.00 17.20
C VAL A 345 -13.38 -6.27 18.02
N GLU A 346 -14.42 -6.45 18.84
CA GLU A 346 -14.56 -7.59 19.72
C GLU A 346 -14.79 -8.90 18.94
N ASN A 347 -14.22 -9.98 19.44
CA ASN A 347 -14.63 -11.34 19.05
C ASN A 347 -15.89 -11.77 19.83
N ASN A 348 -16.49 -12.86 19.42
CA ASN A 348 -17.59 -13.49 20.13
C ASN A 348 -17.08 -14.81 20.79
N PRO A 349 -17.06 -14.92 22.14
CA PRO A 349 -17.54 -13.93 23.12
C PRO A 349 -16.60 -12.71 23.29
N PRO A 350 -17.14 -11.53 23.70
CA PRO A 350 -16.35 -10.32 23.90
C PRO A 350 -15.38 -10.47 25.08
N VAL A 351 -14.23 -9.83 24.97
CA VAL A 351 -13.16 -9.90 25.98
C VAL A 351 -12.84 -8.49 26.49
N SER A 352 -12.77 -8.34 27.81
CA SER A 352 -12.50 -7.03 28.43
C SER A 352 -11.09 -6.51 28.11
N ALA A 353 -10.94 -5.20 28.07
CA ALA A 353 -9.65 -4.51 27.92
C ALA A 353 -8.59 -4.96 28.93
N VAL A 354 -9.01 -5.27 30.17
CA VAL A 354 -8.13 -5.77 31.23
C VAL A 354 -7.51 -7.12 30.85
N ILE A 355 -8.29 -8.00 30.25
CA ILE A 355 -7.79 -9.30 29.79
C ILE A 355 -6.84 -9.09 28.61
N LEU A 356 -7.18 -8.25 27.65
CA LEU A 356 -6.32 -7.91 26.50
C LEU A 356 -4.97 -7.37 26.96
N ALA A 357 -4.98 -6.38 27.87
CA ALA A 357 -3.74 -5.81 28.42
C ALA A 357 -2.88 -6.86 29.13
N ARG A 358 -3.50 -7.76 29.92
CA ARG A 358 -2.80 -8.84 30.60
C ARG A 358 -2.19 -9.85 29.64
N GLU A 359 -2.90 -10.21 28.58
CA GLU A 359 -2.43 -11.20 27.59
C GLU A 359 -1.25 -10.71 26.74
N ILE A 360 -1.10 -9.39 26.60
CA ILE A 360 0.06 -8.80 25.88
C ILE A 360 1.20 -8.42 26.84
N ALA A 361 0.95 -8.39 28.14
CA ALA A 361 1.98 -8.11 29.14
C ALA A 361 3.10 -9.17 29.06
N GLY A 362 4.35 -8.72 29.07
CA GLY A 362 5.52 -9.58 28.91
C GLY A 362 5.84 -10.01 27.46
N LYS A 363 4.90 -9.79 26.51
CA LYS A 363 5.15 -10.00 25.07
C LYS A 363 5.62 -8.73 24.36
N ILE A 364 5.38 -7.58 25.00
CA ILE A 364 5.78 -6.26 24.52
C ILE A 364 6.24 -5.42 25.71
N SER A 365 7.10 -4.42 25.48
CA SER A 365 7.56 -3.52 26.53
C SER A 365 6.38 -2.80 27.21
N ASN A 366 6.43 -2.62 28.52
CA ASN A 366 5.30 -2.06 29.30
C ASN A 366 4.83 -0.69 28.80
N TYR A 367 5.74 0.17 28.34
CA TYR A 367 5.41 1.49 27.80
C TYR A 367 4.65 1.43 26.46
N LYS A 368 4.68 0.30 25.74
CA LYS A 368 3.94 0.05 24.50
C LYS A 368 2.52 -0.50 24.74
N ILE A 369 2.22 -0.97 25.97
CA ILE A 369 0.88 -1.48 26.29
C ILE A 369 -0.13 -0.34 26.22
N PRO A 370 -1.24 -0.47 25.47
CA PRO A 370 -2.25 0.57 25.40
C PRO A 370 -2.82 0.92 26.77
N LYS A 371 -2.88 2.21 27.07
CA LYS A 371 -3.52 2.74 28.30
C LYS A 371 -5.01 2.93 28.10
N HIS A 372 -5.43 3.19 26.87
CA HIS A 372 -6.85 3.33 26.49
C HIS A 372 -7.23 2.25 25.50
N TRP A 373 -8.43 1.70 25.68
CA TRP A 373 -9.01 0.66 24.86
C TRP A 373 -10.42 1.05 24.48
N VAL A 374 -10.71 1.15 23.17
CA VAL A 374 -11.99 1.60 22.60
C VAL A 374 -12.56 0.48 21.74
N ALA A 375 -13.62 -0.15 22.22
CA ALA A 375 -14.34 -1.15 21.44
C ALA A 375 -15.21 -0.47 20.38
N VAL A 376 -15.19 -1.00 19.15
CA VAL A 376 -15.96 -0.50 18.00
C VAL A 376 -16.57 -1.68 17.23
N ASP A 377 -17.62 -1.40 16.46
CA ASP A 377 -18.26 -2.44 15.62
C ASP A 377 -17.38 -2.79 14.40
N ARG A 378 -16.62 -1.82 13.89
CA ARG A 378 -15.69 -2.01 12.76
C ARG A 378 -14.60 -0.94 12.74
N ILE A 379 -13.45 -1.28 12.17
CA ILE A 379 -12.40 -0.32 11.81
C ILE A 379 -12.71 0.23 10.41
N PRO A 380 -12.94 1.56 10.25
CA PRO A 380 -13.26 2.14 8.94
C PRO A 380 -12.06 2.04 7.97
N ARG A 381 -12.33 1.54 6.75
CA ARG A 381 -11.33 1.34 5.72
C ARG A 381 -11.86 1.76 4.34
N ASN A 382 -10.97 2.23 3.47
CA ASN A 382 -11.31 2.47 2.06
C ASN A 382 -11.35 1.15 1.25
N SER A 383 -11.69 1.24 -0.05
CA SER A 383 -11.79 0.10 -0.97
C SER A 383 -10.46 -0.68 -1.14
N LEU A 384 -9.32 -0.06 -0.83
CA LEU A 384 -7.99 -0.69 -0.83
C LEU A 384 -7.59 -1.25 0.54
N GLY A 385 -8.50 -1.26 1.52
CA GLY A 385 -8.25 -1.76 2.87
C GLY A 385 -7.44 -0.82 3.77
N LYS A 386 -7.12 0.40 3.32
CA LYS A 386 -6.41 1.39 4.14
C LYS A 386 -7.36 2.02 5.15
N VAL A 387 -6.92 2.11 6.41
CA VAL A 387 -7.69 2.71 7.49
C VAL A 387 -7.93 4.21 7.25
N LEU A 388 -9.16 4.66 7.48
CA LEU A 388 -9.58 6.04 7.35
C LEU A 388 -9.35 6.76 8.68
N THR A 389 -8.18 7.35 8.85
CA THR A 389 -7.71 7.94 10.11
C THR A 389 -8.58 9.08 10.61
N HIS A 390 -9.24 9.84 9.70
CA HIS A 390 -10.17 10.90 10.09
C HIS A 390 -11.42 10.34 10.77
N GLU A 391 -12.00 9.23 10.28
CA GLU A 391 -13.15 8.57 10.92
C GLU A 391 -12.76 7.96 12.26
N ILE A 392 -11.53 7.43 12.37
CA ILE A 392 -10.99 6.97 13.65
C ILE A 392 -10.91 8.10 14.67
N ALA A 393 -10.43 9.29 14.25
CA ALA A 393 -10.34 10.44 15.14
C ALA A 393 -11.72 10.91 15.64
N GLU A 394 -12.76 10.84 14.81
CA GLU A 394 -14.15 11.11 15.19
C GLU A 394 -14.66 10.08 16.21
N ILE A 395 -14.50 8.79 15.94
CA ILE A 395 -14.90 7.70 16.84
C ILE A 395 -14.27 7.86 18.23
N VAL A 396 -12.99 8.19 18.27
CA VAL A 396 -12.27 8.37 19.54
C VAL A 396 -12.78 9.61 20.29
N ARG A 397 -13.02 10.71 19.58
CA ARG A 397 -13.54 11.96 20.18
C ARG A 397 -14.91 11.75 20.81
N ASP A 398 -15.80 10.98 20.15
CA ASP A 398 -17.15 10.73 20.62
C ASP A 398 -17.21 9.79 21.84
N ARG A 399 -16.19 8.92 22.01
CA ARG A 399 -16.18 7.88 23.07
C ARG A 399 -15.26 8.18 24.25
N GLN A 400 -14.41 9.21 24.17
CA GLN A 400 -13.65 9.73 25.29
C GLN A 400 -14.14 11.14 25.60
N PRO A 401 -14.88 11.36 26.70
CA PRO A 401 -15.02 12.71 27.25
C PRO A 401 -13.62 13.16 27.65
N PHE A 402 -13.07 14.16 26.95
CA PHE A 402 -11.86 14.84 27.40
C PHE A 402 -12.14 15.38 28.79
N GLU A 403 -11.56 14.79 29.83
CA GLU A 403 -11.41 15.44 31.10
C GLU A 403 -10.49 16.66 30.87
N SER A 404 -11.10 17.83 30.84
CA SER A 404 -10.49 19.17 30.72
C SER A 404 -9.59 19.49 31.91
#